data_7beeff0aaae8158704e20f150150b81f
#
_entry.id   7beeff0aaae8158704e20f150150b81f
#
_cell.length_a   1.000
_cell.length_b   1.000
_cell.length_c   1.000
_cell.angle_alpha   90.00
_cell.angle_beta   90.00
_cell.angle_gamma   90.00
#
_symmetry.space_group_name_H-M   'P 1'
#
loop_
_entity.id
_entity.type
_entity.pdbx_description
1 polymer ?
#
loop_
_entity_poly.entity_id
_entity_poly.type
_entity_poly.pdbx_seq_one_letter_code
_entity_poly.pdbx_strand_id
1 'polypeptide(L)'
;MPETFTIQRLIVALAFIVFGLEKACAESREETPGNDIKPLWEVGVGAFAGVLPDYPAADQTTVRAIALPYLVYRGDFWRVGGEDNRGAVSGRFWKDDRFEFDVTLSAAFPVDSGENDARRDMPDLDFLFGIGPQLIFKLVNEPGRRKLDLHLQARAVYSTDFSSIGRRGYVFNPKLSYSHEHLTSLDLKVFTSVGPVFATERLMDYFYEVAPEFATPVRPAYDADAGYLGSNITLGVSKRFNNRFRLLLGTRLGIHYGATNINSPLFKDELNVGVFTAFAWSFAQSERPAR
;
A
#
# COMPACT_ATOMS: atom_id res chain seq x y z
N MET A 1 17.54 26.11 -2.85
CA MET A 1 18.13 25.06 -2.00
C MET A 1 17.34 24.91 -0.68
N PRO A 2 16.12 24.39 -0.68
CA PRO A 2 15.41 24.00 0.56
C PRO A 2 15.14 22.50 0.73
N GLU A 3 15.46 21.66 -0.26
CA GLU A 3 14.99 20.25 -0.28
C GLU A 3 15.78 19.28 0.60
N THR A 4 17.06 19.52 0.83
CA THR A 4 17.90 18.64 1.68
C THR A 4 17.52 18.67 3.16
N PHE A 5 16.84 19.75 3.60
CA PHE A 5 16.46 19.93 5.01
C PHE A 5 15.24 19.08 5.42
N THR A 6 14.38 18.73 4.48
CA THR A 6 13.13 17.99 4.74
C THR A 6 13.39 16.49 4.89
N ILE A 7 14.23 15.91 4.03
CA ILE A 7 14.58 14.47 4.06
C ILE A 7 15.36 14.11 5.32
N GLN A 8 16.28 14.99 5.74
CA GLN A 8 17.10 14.80 6.94
C GLN A 8 16.23 14.83 8.22
N ARG A 9 15.20 15.68 8.27
CA ARG A 9 14.24 15.73 9.40
C ARG A 9 13.32 14.49 9.42
N LEU A 10 12.97 13.93 8.26
CA LEU A 10 12.15 12.73 8.16
C LEU A 10 12.93 11.49 8.66
N ILE A 11 14.21 11.37 8.29
CA ILE A 11 15.09 10.27 8.75
C ILE A 11 15.33 10.37 10.25
N VAL A 12 15.52 11.57 10.78
CA VAL A 12 15.68 11.80 12.23
C VAL A 12 14.39 11.51 12.99
N ALA A 13 13.22 11.86 12.45
CA ALA A 13 11.94 11.53 13.08
C ALA A 13 11.68 10.02 13.10
N LEU A 14 12.03 9.30 12.03
CA LEU A 14 11.93 7.84 11.98
C LEU A 14 12.88 7.16 12.97
N ALA A 15 14.11 7.69 13.14
CA ALA A 15 15.08 7.21 14.11
C ALA A 15 14.61 7.46 15.57
N PHE A 16 13.99 8.60 15.86
CA PHE A 16 13.48 8.90 17.20
C PHE A 16 12.27 8.03 17.58
N ILE A 17 11.43 7.63 16.64
CA ILE A 17 10.31 6.71 16.89
C ILE A 17 10.83 5.31 17.21
N VAL A 18 11.90 4.86 16.56
CA VAL A 18 12.55 3.57 16.85
C VAL A 18 13.21 3.59 18.25
N PHE A 19 13.89 4.69 18.63
CA PHE A 19 14.51 4.84 19.97
C PHE A 19 13.50 5.03 21.09
N GLY A 20 12.32 5.64 20.83
CA GLY A 20 11.24 5.77 21.82
C GLY A 20 10.58 4.45 22.21
N LEU A 21 10.65 3.44 21.34
CA LEU A 21 10.10 2.11 21.58
C LEU A 21 10.95 1.25 22.54
N GLU A 22 12.23 1.57 22.72
CA GLU A 22 13.11 0.82 23.64
C GLU A 22 12.73 0.97 25.12
N LYS A 23 12.20 2.11 25.52
CA LYS A 23 11.83 2.35 26.94
C LYS A 23 10.49 1.74 27.35
N ALA A 24 9.62 1.41 26.39
CA ALA A 24 8.32 0.80 26.67
C ALA A 24 8.37 -0.74 26.77
N CYS A 25 9.49 -1.36 26.46
CA CYS A 25 9.64 -2.82 26.38
C CYS A 25 10.39 -3.47 27.56
N ALA A 26 10.73 -2.71 28.62
CA ALA A 26 11.51 -3.25 29.75
C ALA A 26 10.72 -4.19 30.68
N GLU A 27 9.44 -4.42 30.42
CA GLU A 27 8.55 -5.24 31.28
C GLU A 27 7.75 -6.29 30.51
N SER A 28 8.32 -6.95 29.52
CA SER A 28 7.66 -8.10 28.89
C SER A 28 8.44 -9.39 29.15
N ARG A 29 7.76 -10.25 29.92
CA ARG A 29 8.07 -11.64 30.25
C ARG A 29 8.80 -12.38 29.12
N GLU A 30 9.81 -13.15 29.47
CA GLU A 30 10.41 -14.21 28.65
C GLU A 30 9.32 -15.12 28.08
N GLU A 31 8.95 -14.92 26.83
CA GLU A 31 8.18 -15.90 26.07
C GLU A 31 9.17 -16.81 25.35
N THR A 32 9.16 -18.07 25.72
CA THR A 32 9.80 -19.19 25.03
C THR A 32 9.53 -19.12 23.54
N PRO A 33 10.49 -19.43 22.63
CA PRO A 33 10.24 -19.53 21.20
C PRO A 33 9.35 -20.75 20.94
N GLY A 34 8.05 -20.58 21.13
CA GLY A 34 7.02 -21.58 20.94
C GLY A 34 6.25 -21.30 19.66
N ASN A 35 6.21 -22.30 18.82
CA ASN A 35 5.26 -22.57 17.74
C ASN A 35 4.15 -21.53 17.64
N ASP A 36 4.31 -20.54 16.75
CA ASP A 36 3.33 -19.45 16.49
C ASP A 36 2.07 -20.05 15.85
N ILE A 37 1.28 -20.77 16.64
CA ILE A 37 0.01 -21.39 16.23
C ILE A 37 -0.97 -20.24 16.02
N LYS A 38 -1.11 -19.80 14.77
CA LYS A 38 -2.03 -18.72 14.40
C LYS A 38 -3.47 -19.22 14.53
N PRO A 39 -4.39 -18.43 15.09
CA PRO A 39 -5.80 -18.81 15.17
C PRO A 39 -6.42 -18.92 13.75
N LEU A 40 -7.41 -19.80 13.60
CA LEU A 40 -8.11 -20.01 12.33
C LEU A 40 -8.82 -18.73 11.87
N TRP A 41 -9.39 -17.97 12.79
CA TRP A 41 -10.00 -16.70 12.50
C TRP A 41 -9.75 -15.67 13.61
N GLU A 42 -9.73 -14.41 13.21
CA GLU A 42 -9.61 -13.24 14.09
C GLU A 42 -10.59 -12.16 13.61
N VAL A 43 -11.25 -11.49 14.55
CA VAL A 43 -12.09 -10.32 14.31
C VAL A 43 -11.54 -9.15 15.11
N GLY A 44 -11.47 -8.00 14.50
CA GLY A 44 -10.89 -6.84 15.13
C GLY A 44 -11.21 -5.53 14.43
N VAL A 45 -10.45 -4.50 14.81
CA VAL A 45 -10.43 -3.18 14.18
C VAL A 45 -9.03 -2.94 13.64
N GLY A 46 -8.97 -2.56 12.37
CA GLY A 46 -7.77 -2.05 11.72
C GLY A 46 -7.90 -0.55 11.49
N ALA A 47 -6.82 0.20 11.67
CA ALA A 47 -6.78 1.58 11.26
C ALA A 47 -5.50 1.86 10.47
N PHE A 48 -5.62 2.81 9.57
CA PHE A 48 -4.54 3.33 8.75
C PHE A 48 -4.56 4.85 8.85
N ALA A 49 -3.39 5.47 8.94
CA ALA A 49 -3.22 6.91 8.82
C ALA A 49 -1.91 7.20 8.10
N GLY A 50 -1.87 8.27 7.31
CA GLY A 50 -0.67 8.66 6.59
C GLY A 50 -0.78 10.03 5.96
N VAL A 51 0.38 10.57 5.60
CA VAL A 51 0.51 11.72 4.70
C VAL A 51 0.87 11.14 3.33
N LEU A 52 -0.02 11.26 2.38
CA LEU A 52 0.08 10.61 1.08
C LEU A 52 -0.04 11.64 -0.05
N PRO A 53 0.67 11.46 -1.18
CA PRO A 53 0.41 12.23 -2.38
C PRO A 53 -1.06 12.07 -2.81
N ASP A 54 -1.66 13.13 -3.29
CA ASP A 54 -3.07 13.14 -3.68
C ASP A 54 -3.34 12.18 -4.84
N TYR A 55 -2.45 12.16 -5.82
CA TYR A 55 -2.45 11.22 -6.95
C TYR A 55 -1.00 10.96 -7.39
N PRO A 56 -0.72 10.00 -8.28
CA PRO A 56 0.63 9.76 -8.78
C PRO A 56 1.20 11.03 -9.44
N ALA A 57 2.44 11.39 -9.11
CA ALA A 57 3.13 12.61 -9.56
C ALA A 57 2.46 13.95 -9.14
N ALA A 58 1.64 13.96 -8.08
CA ALA A 58 1.17 15.19 -7.45
C ALA A 58 2.27 15.82 -6.59
N ASP A 59 2.35 17.13 -6.53
CA ASP A 59 3.21 17.90 -5.63
C ASP A 59 2.59 18.13 -4.24
N GLN A 60 1.27 17.97 -4.14
CA GLN A 60 0.53 18.10 -2.89
C GLN A 60 0.29 16.75 -2.22
N THR A 61 0.32 16.78 -0.90
CA THR A 61 0.07 15.63 -0.04
C THR A 61 -1.02 15.94 0.96
N THR A 62 -1.87 14.96 1.25
CA THR A 62 -2.96 15.11 2.21
C THR A 62 -2.87 14.07 3.33
N VAL A 63 -3.28 14.46 4.53
CA VAL A 63 -3.45 13.53 5.65
C VAL A 63 -4.68 12.66 5.40
N ARG A 64 -4.48 11.36 5.35
CA ARG A 64 -5.55 10.37 5.15
C ARG A 64 -5.62 9.44 6.34
N ALA A 65 -6.84 9.15 6.81
CA ALA A 65 -7.04 8.19 7.88
C ALA A 65 -8.34 7.41 7.67
N ILE A 66 -8.31 6.13 8.00
CA ILE A 66 -9.48 5.24 7.94
C ILE A 66 -9.38 4.20 9.05
N ALA A 67 -10.51 3.89 9.68
CA ALA A 67 -10.63 2.76 10.60
C ALA A 67 -11.77 1.87 10.14
N LEU A 68 -11.52 0.58 10.05
CA LEU A 68 -12.47 -0.40 9.55
C LEU A 68 -12.46 -1.66 10.44
N PRO A 69 -13.60 -2.30 10.62
CA PRO A 69 -13.62 -3.65 11.15
C PRO A 69 -12.87 -4.58 10.19
N TYR A 70 -12.13 -5.52 10.72
CA TYR A 70 -11.48 -6.54 9.92
C TYR A 70 -11.81 -7.94 10.40
N LEU A 71 -11.83 -8.85 9.46
CA LEU A 71 -11.92 -10.28 9.68
C LEU A 71 -10.73 -10.94 8.99
N VAL A 72 -9.94 -11.70 9.74
CA VAL A 72 -8.91 -12.59 9.18
C VAL A 72 -9.44 -14.01 9.31
N TYR A 73 -9.48 -14.74 8.20
CA TYR A 73 -9.79 -16.16 8.17
C TYR A 73 -8.67 -16.91 7.44
N ARG A 74 -8.09 -17.91 8.07
CA ARG A 74 -6.92 -18.66 7.57
C ARG A 74 -7.32 -20.09 7.17
N GLY A 75 -8.40 -20.22 6.43
CA GLY A 75 -8.80 -21.51 5.87
C GLY A 75 -7.92 -21.93 4.69
N ASP A 76 -8.12 -23.16 4.22
CA ASP A 76 -7.33 -23.74 3.13
C ASP A 76 -7.59 -23.01 1.80
N PHE A 77 -8.82 -22.55 1.56
CA PHE A 77 -9.22 -21.92 0.30
C PHE A 77 -9.41 -20.40 0.41
N TRP A 78 -10.09 -19.90 1.45
CA TRP A 78 -10.33 -18.48 1.65
C TRP A 78 -9.39 -17.92 2.71
N ARG A 79 -8.71 -16.82 2.40
CA ARG A 79 -7.98 -16.00 3.35
C ARG A 79 -8.44 -14.55 3.22
N VAL A 80 -8.98 -14.02 4.29
CA VAL A 80 -9.38 -12.62 4.42
C VAL A 80 -8.44 -11.97 5.40
N GLY A 81 -7.80 -10.85 4.99
CA GLY A 81 -6.79 -10.18 5.80
C GLY A 81 -5.39 -10.77 5.62
N GLY A 82 -4.49 -10.01 5.06
CA GLY A 82 -3.12 -10.46 4.76
C GLY A 82 -2.11 -10.01 5.80
N GLU A 83 -1.39 -10.95 6.38
CA GLU A 83 -0.20 -10.64 7.21
C GLU A 83 1.04 -10.33 6.36
N ASP A 84 1.04 -10.69 5.09
CA ASP A 84 2.21 -10.75 4.22
C ASP A 84 2.17 -9.75 3.06
N ASN A 85 1.81 -8.48 3.23
CA ASN A 85 1.81 -7.47 2.15
C ASN A 85 0.96 -7.82 0.90
N ARG A 86 0.00 -8.75 1.02
CA ARG A 86 -0.73 -9.36 -0.10
C ARG A 86 -2.05 -8.68 -0.46
N GLY A 87 -2.39 -7.59 0.24
CA GLY A 87 -3.68 -6.92 0.11
C GLY A 87 -4.68 -7.32 1.18
N ALA A 88 -5.78 -6.56 1.30
CA ALA A 88 -6.76 -6.72 2.38
C ALA A 88 -7.60 -8.01 2.28
N VAL A 89 -7.75 -8.57 1.09
CA VAL A 89 -8.45 -9.83 0.83
C VAL A 89 -7.74 -10.57 -0.28
N SER A 90 -7.46 -11.85 -0.07
CA SER A 90 -6.96 -12.74 -1.11
C SER A 90 -7.75 -14.06 -1.08
N GLY A 91 -8.23 -14.48 -2.25
CA GLY A 91 -8.76 -15.83 -2.44
C GLY A 91 -7.65 -16.69 -3.04
N ARG A 92 -7.20 -17.68 -2.28
CA ARG A 92 -6.18 -18.60 -2.74
C ARG A 92 -6.82 -19.67 -3.61
N PHE A 93 -6.49 -19.69 -4.91
CA PHE A 93 -7.00 -20.69 -5.85
C PHE A 93 -6.04 -21.85 -6.06
N TRP A 94 -4.74 -21.58 -5.95
CA TRP A 94 -3.70 -22.61 -6.05
C TRP A 94 -2.46 -22.17 -5.26
N LYS A 95 -1.85 -23.14 -4.57
CA LYS A 95 -0.58 -22.98 -3.87
C LYS A 95 0.29 -24.21 -4.09
N ASP A 96 1.48 -23.97 -4.60
CA ASP A 96 2.59 -24.90 -4.60
C ASP A 96 3.78 -24.29 -3.83
N ASP A 97 4.85 -25.07 -3.65
CA ASP A 97 6.07 -24.60 -2.98
C ASP A 97 6.73 -23.44 -3.71
N ARG A 98 6.57 -23.36 -5.05
CA ARG A 98 7.21 -22.37 -5.91
C ARG A 98 6.32 -21.21 -6.31
N PHE A 99 5.02 -21.41 -6.43
CA PHE A 99 4.09 -20.35 -6.87
C PHE A 99 2.74 -20.45 -6.18
N GLU A 100 2.04 -19.32 -6.19
CA GLU A 100 0.71 -19.18 -5.63
C GLU A 100 -0.11 -18.27 -6.56
N PHE A 101 -1.36 -18.67 -6.82
CA PHE A 101 -2.31 -17.87 -7.59
C PHE A 101 -3.43 -17.43 -6.69
N ASP A 102 -3.65 -16.12 -6.63
CA ASP A 102 -4.72 -15.52 -5.83
C ASP A 102 -5.38 -14.30 -6.51
N VAL A 103 -6.37 -13.71 -5.85
CA VAL A 103 -6.98 -12.43 -6.22
C VAL A 103 -6.53 -11.36 -5.25
N THR A 104 -6.07 -10.24 -5.76
CA THR A 104 -5.63 -9.08 -4.99
C THR A 104 -6.61 -7.94 -5.08
N LEU A 105 -6.72 -7.17 -4.00
CA LEU A 105 -7.47 -5.93 -3.92
C LEU A 105 -6.51 -4.75 -3.69
N SER A 106 -6.89 -3.58 -4.16
CA SER A 106 -6.21 -2.31 -3.85
C SER A 106 -7.23 -1.21 -3.64
N ALA A 107 -6.83 -0.16 -2.95
CA ALA A 107 -7.65 1.03 -2.75
C ALA A 107 -6.78 2.29 -2.78
N ALA A 108 -7.37 3.42 -3.20
CA ALA A 108 -6.80 4.74 -3.06
C ALA A 108 -7.88 5.72 -2.57
N PHE A 109 -7.47 6.68 -1.75
CA PHE A 109 -8.36 7.67 -1.18
C PHE A 109 -8.86 8.65 -2.22
N PRO A 110 -10.05 9.22 -2.03
CA PRO A 110 -10.57 10.29 -2.88
C PRO A 110 -9.74 11.57 -2.70
N VAL A 111 -9.78 12.44 -3.70
CA VAL A 111 -9.13 13.75 -3.69
C VAL A 111 -10.16 14.82 -4.04
N ASP A 112 -10.35 15.78 -3.14
CA ASP A 112 -11.11 16.99 -3.42
C ASP A 112 -10.28 17.91 -4.31
N SER A 113 -10.75 18.13 -5.54
CA SER A 113 -10.06 18.96 -6.52
C SER A 113 -10.06 20.45 -6.12
N GLY A 114 -10.99 20.89 -5.26
CA GLY A 114 -11.00 22.22 -4.70
C GLY A 114 -9.84 22.49 -3.72
N GLU A 115 -9.31 21.45 -3.09
CA GLU A 115 -8.17 21.52 -2.17
C GLU A 115 -6.82 21.26 -2.87
N ASN A 116 -6.80 20.84 -4.14
CA ASN A 116 -5.60 20.58 -4.90
C ASN A 116 -5.37 21.66 -5.97
N ASP A 117 -4.28 22.42 -5.87
CA ASP A 117 -4.02 23.58 -6.74
C ASP A 117 -3.90 23.23 -8.22
N ALA A 118 -3.34 22.06 -8.55
CA ALA A 118 -3.23 21.61 -9.93
C ALA A 118 -4.58 21.23 -10.55
N ARG A 119 -5.52 20.76 -9.71
CA ARG A 119 -6.84 20.25 -10.14
C ARG A 119 -8.00 21.20 -9.85
N ARG A 120 -7.73 22.41 -9.35
CA ARG A 120 -8.79 23.37 -8.97
C ARG A 120 -9.80 23.55 -10.11
N ASP A 121 -11.10 23.54 -9.78
CA ASP A 121 -12.23 23.61 -10.72
C ASP A 121 -12.36 22.41 -11.71
N MET A 122 -11.66 21.32 -11.45
CA MET A 122 -11.84 20.04 -12.14
C MET A 122 -12.70 19.09 -11.30
N PRO A 123 -13.24 18.02 -11.89
CA PRO A 123 -13.93 16.97 -11.14
C PRO A 123 -13.02 16.33 -10.07
N ASP A 124 -13.61 15.99 -8.95
CA ASP A 124 -12.91 15.27 -7.88
C ASP A 124 -12.43 13.89 -8.34
N LEU A 125 -11.40 13.40 -7.68
CA LEU A 125 -11.00 12.00 -7.80
C LEU A 125 -11.73 11.20 -6.70
N ASP A 126 -12.69 10.39 -7.12
CA ASP A 126 -13.44 9.50 -6.24
C ASP A 126 -12.55 8.45 -5.58
N PHE A 127 -13.10 7.74 -4.60
CA PHE A 127 -12.47 6.56 -4.03
C PHE A 127 -12.20 5.52 -5.12
N LEU A 128 -10.94 5.12 -5.30
CA LEU A 128 -10.57 4.07 -6.24
C LEU A 128 -10.43 2.72 -5.54
N PHE A 129 -10.92 1.68 -6.21
CA PHE A 129 -10.61 0.30 -5.82
C PHE A 129 -10.23 -0.53 -7.04
N GLY A 130 -9.32 -1.46 -6.84
CA GLY A 130 -8.86 -2.37 -7.88
C GLY A 130 -8.99 -3.81 -7.42
N ILE A 131 -9.42 -4.69 -8.32
CA ILE A 131 -9.53 -6.12 -8.10
C ILE A 131 -8.96 -6.88 -9.29
N GLY A 132 -8.26 -7.96 -9.04
CA GLY A 132 -7.76 -8.81 -10.15
C GLY A 132 -6.83 -9.92 -9.71
N PRO A 133 -6.42 -10.77 -10.67
CA PRO A 133 -5.54 -11.89 -10.42
C PRO A 133 -4.13 -11.44 -10.04
N GLN A 134 -3.48 -12.26 -9.23
CA GLN A 134 -2.09 -12.15 -8.86
C GLN A 134 -1.43 -13.51 -8.93
N LEU A 135 -0.28 -13.57 -9.59
CA LEU A 135 0.61 -14.73 -9.58
C LEU A 135 1.86 -14.39 -8.76
N ILE A 136 2.18 -15.21 -7.77
CA ILE A 136 3.31 -15.03 -6.88
C ILE A 136 4.31 -16.16 -7.10
N PHE A 137 5.54 -15.80 -7.47
CA PHE A 137 6.67 -16.72 -7.54
C PHE A 137 7.52 -16.56 -6.27
N LYS A 138 7.64 -17.62 -5.50
CA LYS A 138 8.43 -17.67 -4.27
C LYS A 138 9.90 -17.96 -4.65
N LEU A 139 10.71 -16.90 -4.70
CA LEU A 139 12.13 -17.01 -5.06
C LEU A 139 12.98 -17.46 -3.87
N VAL A 140 12.66 -16.95 -2.66
CA VAL A 140 13.23 -17.40 -1.39
C VAL A 140 12.08 -17.57 -0.40
N ASN A 141 11.99 -18.69 0.24
CA ASN A 141 10.97 -18.97 1.24
C ASN A 141 11.59 -19.73 2.42
N GLU A 142 12.17 -18.99 3.36
CA GLU A 142 12.64 -19.49 4.65
C GLU A 142 11.59 -19.17 5.71
N PRO A 143 10.74 -20.13 6.12
CA PRO A 143 9.66 -19.87 7.07
C PRO A 143 10.18 -19.25 8.37
N GLY A 144 9.50 -18.19 8.84
CA GLY A 144 9.88 -17.47 10.06
C GLY A 144 11.17 -16.64 9.94
N ARG A 145 11.76 -16.50 8.75
CA ARG A 145 13.01 -15.78 8.56
C ARG A 145 12.99 -14.83 7.37
N ARG A 146 13.11 -15.32 6.15
CA ARG A 146 13.24 -14.50 4.93
C ARG A 146 12.30 -14.99 3.85
N LYS A 147 11.68 -14.03 3.17
CA LYS A 147 10.87 -14.30 1.96
C LYS A 147 11.26 -13.29 0.88
N LEU A 148 11.42 -13.79 -0.34
CA LEU A 148 11.58 -12.97 -1.54
C LEU A 148 10.61 -13.50 -2.57
N ASP A 149 9.63 -12.68 -2.94
CA ASP A 149 8.56 -13.06 -3.85
C ASP A 149 8.49 -12.09 -5.03
N LEU A 150 8.35 -12.65 -6.25
CA LEU A 150 7.97 -11.88 -7.43
C LEU A 150 6.46 -11.97 -7.61
N HIS A 151 5.79 -10.84 -7.63
CA HIS A 151 4.35 -10.72 -7.84
C HIS A 151 4.06 -10.16 -9.23
N LEU A 152 3.22 -10.86 -10.00
CA LEU A 152 2.64 -10.34 -11.23
C LEU A 152 1.16 -10.06 -10.98
N GLN A 153 0.79 -8.79 -10.93
CA GLN A 153 -0.56 -8.33 -10.58
C GLN A 153 -1.21 -7.62 -11.76
N ALA A 154 -2.42 -8.04 -12.11
CA ALA A 154 -3.25 -7.33 -13.07
C ALA A 154 -4.61 -7.05 -12.43
N ARG A 155 -5.03 -5.78 -12.36
CA ARG A 155 -6.26 -5.38 -11.68
C ARG A 155 -7.13 -4.52 -12.59
N ALA A 156 -8.42 -4.79 -12.60
CA ALA A 156 -9.44 -3.84 -13.06
C ALA A 156 -9.64 -2.77 -11.98
N VAL A 157 -9.66 -1.51 -12.38
CA VAL A 157 -9.77 -0.35 -11.50
C VAL A 157 -11.13 0.31 -11.71
N TYR A 158 -11.77 0.63 -10.61
CA TYR A 158 -13.06 1.30 -10.55
C TYR A 158 -12.98 2.49 -9.59
N SER A 159 -13.80 3.52 -9.86
CA SER A 159 -14.03 4.61 -8.92
C SER A 159 -15.45 4.55 -8.36
N THR A 160 -15.64 5.10 -7.17
CA THR A 160 -16.97 5.23 -6.58
C THR A 160 -17.06 6.44 -5.65
N ASP A 161 -18.16 7.15 -5.78
CA ASP A 161 -18.65 8.17 -4.84
C ASP A 161 -19.66 7.56 -3.85
N PHE A 162 -19.74 6.21 -3.77
CA PHE A 162 -20.70 5.40 -3.02
C PHE A 162 -22.16 5.46 -3.53
N SER A 163 -22.47 6.27 -4.53
CA SER A 163 -23.77 6.26 -5.23
C SER A 163 -23.69 5.55 -6.58
N SER A 164 -22.54 5.59 -7.22
CA SER A 164 -22.28 5.03 -8.54
C SER A 164 -20.90 4.35 -8.59
N ILE A 165 -20.71 3.49 -9.60
CA ILE A 165 -19.42 2.83 -9.85
C ILE A 165 -19.02 3.12 -11.29
N GLY A 166 -17.87 3.78 -11.46
CA GLY A 166 -17.24 4.07 -12.74
C GLY A 166 -16.08 3.13 -13.02
N ARG A 167 -16.02 2.52 -14.20
CA ARG A 167 -14.84 1.74 -14.62
C ARG A 167 -13.74 2.69 -15.07
N ARG A 168 -12.52 2.53 -14.50
CA ARG A 168 -11.34 3.37 -14.83
C ARG A 168 -10.25 2.65 -15.60
N GLY A 169 -10.44 1.40 -16.00
CA GLY A 169 -9.49 0.65 -16.83
C GLY A 169 -8.72 -0.41 -16.03
N TYR A 170 -7.44 -0.61 -16.39
CA TYR A 170 -6.62 -1.67 -15.83
C TYR A 170 -5.24 -1.16 -15.41
N VAL A 171 -4.68 -1.83 -14.40
CA VAL A 171 -3.29 -1.67 -13.94
C VAL A 171 -2.57 -3.00 -14.02
N PHE A 172 -1.35 -2.98 -14.55
CA PHE A 172 -0.39 -4.07 -14.45
C PHE A 172 0.78 -3.62 -13.57
N ASN A 173 1.08 -4.40 -12.52
CA ASN A 173 2.10 -4.05 -11.55
C ASN A 173 2.94 -5.27 -11.18
N PRO A 174 3.98 -5.60 -11.95
CA PRO A 174 4.99 -6.55 -11.51
C PRO A 174 5.80 -5.93 -10.37
N LYS A 175 5.97 -6.65 -9.26
CA LYS A 175 6.77 -6.15 -8.13
C LYS A 175 7.56 -7.26 -7.46
N LEU A 176 8.76 -6.93 -7.03
CA LEU A 176 9.57 -7.76 -6.14
C LEU A 176 9.31 -7.33 -4.71
N SER A 177 9.04 -8.28 -3.82
CA SER A 177 8.86 -8.03 -2.40
C SER A 177 9.80 -8.88 -1.56
N TYR A 178 10.43 -8.26 -0.58
CA TYR A 178 11.29 -8.91 0.40
C TYR A 178 10.75 -8.66 1.80
N SER A 179 10.78 -9.67 2.66
CA SER A 179 10.51 -9.51 4.09
C SER A 179 11.46 -10.36 4.91
N HIS A 180 11.82 -9.82 6.08
CA HIS A 180 12.62 -10.50 7.09
C HIS A 180 11.90 -10.40 8.43
N GLU A 181 11.59 -11.55 9.02
CA GLU A 181 10.99 -11.66 10.35
C GLU A 181 12.11 -11.81 11.39
N HIS A 182 11.88 -11.37 12.61
CA HIS A 182 12.83 -11.46 13.74
C HIS A 182 14.22 -10.85 13.45
N LEU A 183 14.25 -9.69 12.77
CA LEU A 183 15.50 -9.07 12.34
C LEU A 183 16.39 -8.58 13.51
N THR A 184 15.77 -8.28 14.66
CA THR A 184 16.46 -7.72 15.82
C THR A 184 15.98 -8.39 17.11
N SER A 185 16.64 -8.11 18.23
CA SER A 185 16.17 -8.50 19.57
C SER A 185 14.78 -7.94 19.92
N LEU A 186 14.31 -6.94 19.17
CA LEU A 186 12.97 -6.33 19.32
C LEU A 186 11.87 -7.11 18.58
N ASP A 187 12.19 -8.21 17.91
CA ASP A 187 11.24 -9.03 17.14
C ASP A 187 10.50 -8.23 16.06
N LEU A 188 11.27 -7.46 15.29
CA LEU A 188 10.73 -6.64 14.19
C LEU A 188 10.67 -7.44 12.89
N LYS A 189 9.55 -7.33 12.18
CA LYS A 189 9.43 -7.70 10.77
C LYS A 189 9.72 -6.48 9.92
N VAL A 190 10.76 -6.55 9.09
CA VAL A 190 11.08 -5.55 8.07
C VAL A 190 10.55 -6.03 6.72
N PHE A 191 10.00 -5.13 5.93
CA PHE A 191 9.57 -5.46 4.57
C PHE A 191 9.89 -4.34 3.60
N THR A 192 10.15 -4.73 2.36
CA THR A 192 10.33 -3.82 1.24
C THR A 192 9.68 -4.39 -0.01
N SER A 193 9.27 -3.52 -0.91
CA SER A 193 8.86 -3.93 -2.26
C SER A 193 9.22 -2.86 -3.27
N VAL A 194 9.50 -3.29 -4.50
CA VAL A 194 9.81 -2.41 -5.62
C VAL A 194 9.17 -2.96 -6.89
N GLY A 195 8.61 -2.09 -7.71
CA GLY A 195 8.07 -2.49 -9.01
C GLY A 195 7.47 -1.35 -9.81
N PRO A 196 7.52 -1.45 -11.15
CA PRO A 196 6.87 -0.52 -12.05
C PRO A 196 5.35 -0.71 -12.04
N VAL A 197 4.66 0.34 -12.42
CA VAL A 197 3.22 0.37 -12.60
C VAL A 197 2.91 0.83 -14.02
N PHE A 198 2.09 0.06 -14.72
CA PHE A 198 1.57 0.39 -16.04
C PHE A 198 0.06 0.50 -15.97
N ALA A 199 -0.51 1.47 -16.67
CA ALA A 199 -1.94 1.70 -16.67
C ALA A 199 -2.47 1.88 -18.10
N THR A 200 -3.74 1.53 -18.27
CA THR A 200 -4.46 1.81 -19.53
C THR A 200 -4.86 3.27 -19.60
N GLU A 201 -5.09 3.78 -20.81
CA GLU A 201 -5.46 5.15 -21.12
C GLU A 201 -6.57 5.68 -20.20
N ARG A 202 -7.68 5.00 -20.07
CA ARG A 202 -8.80 5.41 -19.21
C ARG A 202 -8.43 5.68 -17.75
N LEU A 203 -7.40 5.00 -17.20
CA LEU A 203 -6.91 5.31 -15.86
C LEU A 203 -5.91 6.47 -15.88
N MET A 204 -5.16 6.61 -16.96
CA MET A 204 -4.29 7.77 -17.17
C MET A 204 -5.09 9.05 -17.35
N ASP A 205 -6.20 9.00 -18.12
CA ASP A 205 -7.15 10.10 -18.27
C ASP A 205 -7.69 10.55 -16.91
N TYR A 206 -8.05 9.59 -16.08
CA TYR A 206 -8.57 9.88 -14.74
C TYR A 206 -7.61 10.72 -13.88
N PHE A 207 -6.29 10.54 -14.04
CA PHE A 207 -5.29 11.30 -13.30
C PHE A 207 -4.78 12.53 -14.05
N TYR A 208 -4.60 12.46 -15.37
CA TYR A 208 -3.76 13.39 -16.13
C TYR A 208 -4.45 14.10 -17.28
N GLU A 209 -5.65 13.68 -17.69
CA GLU A 209 -6.41 14.39 -18.72
C GLU A 209 -6.84 15.77 -18.21
N VAL A 210 -6.73 16.76 -19.10
CA VAL A 210 -7.36 18.08 -18.97
C VAL A 210 -8.29 18.27 -20.15
N ALA A 211 -9.58 18.01 -19.95
CA ALA A 211 -10.57 18.21 -20.97
C ALA A 211 -10.66 19.71 -21.35
N PRO A 212 -11.03 20.07 -22.61
CA PRO A 212 -11.03 21.44 -23.07
C PRO A 212 -11.81 22.43 -22.20
N GLU A 213 -12.91 21.99 -21.58
CA GLU A 213 -13.73 22.80 -20.67
C GLU A 213 -13.03 23.19 -19.37
N PHE A 214 -12.00 22.43 -18.96
CA PHE A 214 -11.19 22.71 -17.77
C PHE A 214 -9.84 23.34 -18.10
N ALA A 215 -9.57 23.59 -19.38
CA ALA A 215 -8.32 24.18 -19.81
C ALA A 215 -8.23 25.67 -19.40
N THR A 216 -7.02 26.07 -18.97
CA THR A 216 -6.68 27.44 -18.65
C THR A 216 -5.34 27.81 -19.29
N PRO A 217 -4.94 29.10 -19.34
CA PRO A 217 -3.62 29.47 -19.86
C PRO A 217 -2.43 28.80 -19.16
N VAL A 218 -2.58 28.41 -17.87
CA VAL A 218 -1.53 27.75 -17.08
C VAL A 218 -1.74 26.23 -16.97
N ARG A 219 -2.89 25.73 -17.40
CA ARG A 219 -3.25 24.32 -17.45
C ARG A 219 -3.91 24.04 -18.81
N PRO A 220 -3.13 23.88 -19.89
CA PRO A 220 -3.68 23.61 -21.23
C PRO A 220 -4.39 22.27 -21.29
N ALA A 221 -5.28 22.10 -22.28
CA ALA A 221 -5.90 20.81 -22.56
C ALA A 221 -4.83 19.76 -22.83
N TYR A 222 -5.05 18.57 -22.35
CA TYR A 222 -4.12 17.44 -22.45
C TYR A 222 -4.91 16.13 -22.52
N ASP A 223 -4.59 15.31 -23.50
CA ASP A 223 -5.11 13.96 -23.69
C ASP A 223 -4.05 12.97 -23.17
N ALA A 224 -4.43 12.05 -22.29
CA ALA A 224 -3.47 11.20 -21.65
C ALA A 224 -3.34 9.85 -22.36
N ASP A 225 -2.13 9.34 -22.46
CA ASP A 225 -1.81 8.07 -23.11
C ASP A 225 -1.63 6.92 -22.11
N ALA A 226 -1.98 5.70 -22.54
CA ALA A 226 -1.67 4.48 -21.82
C ALA A 226 -0.16 4.25 -21.73
N GLY A 227 0.32 3.65 -20.65
CA GLY A 227 1.73 3.27 -20.54
C GLY A 227 2.27 3.22 -19.12
N TYR A 228 3.53 3.62 -18.97
CA TYR A 228 4.24 3.63 -17.69
C TYR A 228 3.80 4.81 -16.82
N LEU A 229 3.25 4.46 -15.65
CA LEU A 229 2.79 5.44 -14.66
C LEU A 229 3.90 5.88 -13.69
N GLY A 230 4.87 5.02 -13.47
CA GLY A 230 5.95 5.20 -12.50
C GLY A 230 6.32 3.90 -11.83
N SER A 231 7.31 3.95 -10.93
CA SER A 231 7.70 2.83 -10.07
C SER A 231 7.47 3.17 -8.61
N ASN A 232 7.06 2.18 -7.81
CA ASN A 232 6.90 2.36 -6.38
C ASN A 232 7.96 1.56 -5.62
N ILE A 233 8.55 2.19 -4.60
CA ILE A 233 9.34 1.52 -3.57
C ILE A 233 8.59 1.70 -2.26
N THR A 234 8.30 0.60 -1.57
CA THR A 234 7.72 0.63 -0.22
C THR A 234 8.71 0.03 0.76
N LEU A 235 8.93 0.72 1.85
CA LEU A 235 9.76 0.27 2.98
C LEU A 235 8.90 0.32 4.23
N GLY A 236 9.07 -0.65 5.11
CA GLY A 236 8.34 -0.60 6.38
C GLY A 236 8.83 -1.60 7.41
N VAL A 237 8.38 -1.33 8.62
CA VAL A 237 8.60 -2.20 9.77
C VAL A 237 7.27 -2.49 10.44
N SER A 238 7.11 -3.70 10.94
CA SER A 238 5.96 -4.03 11.77
C SER A 238 6.41 -4.78 13.01
N LYS A 239 5.70 -4.52 14.12
CA LYS A 239 5.89 -5.21 15.39
C LYS A 239 4.57 -5.79 15.86
N ARG A 240 4.61 -7.04 16.28
CA ARG A 240 3.54 -7.68 17.04
C ARG A 240 3.87 -7.52 18.53
N PHE A 241 3.08 -6.75 19.25
CA PHE A 241 3.27 -6.55 20.69
C PHE A 241 2.72 -7.71 21.50
N ASN A 242 1.67 -8.33 21.00
CA ASN A 242 1.05 -9.53 21.56
C ASN A 242 0.18 -10.21 20.47
N ASN A 243 -0.50 -11.30 20.82
CA ASN A 243 -1.35 -12.05 19.88
C ASN A 243 -2.56 -11.25 19.34
N ARG A 244 -2.83 -10.06 19.90
CA ARG A 244 -3.99 -9.24 19.54
C ARG A 244 -3.64 -7.89 18.92
N PHE A 245 -2.43 -7.39 19.16
CA PHE A 245 -2.06 -6.04 18.71
C PHE A 245 -0.81 -6.05 17.84
N ARG A 246 -0.93 -5.45 16.66
CA ARG A 246 0.15 -5.24 15.70
C ARG A 246 0.18 -3.78 15.26
N LEU A 247 1.37 -3.22 15.16
CA LEU A 247 1.64 -1.90 14.60
C LEU A 247 2.54 -2.04 13.37
N LEU A 248 2.29 -1.21 12.37
CA LEU A 248 3.08 -1.11 11.15
C LEU A 248 3.39 0.36 10.91
N LEU A 249 4.63 0.64 10.53
CA LEU A 249 5.11 1.94 10.07
C LEU A 249 5.76 1.75 8.73
N GLY A 250 5.55 2.68 7.81
CA GLY A 250 6.12 2.57 6.47
C GLY A 250 6.21 3.88 5.73
N THR A 251 7.00 3.84 4.66
CA THR A 251 7.11 4.90 3.67
C THR A 251 6.97 4.31 2.28
N ARG A 252 6.39 5.09 1.37
CA ARG A 252 6.31 4.78 -0.06
C ARG A 252 6.94 5.91 -0.84
N LEU A 253 7.84 5.54 -1.73
CA LEU A 253 8.44 6.42 -2.72
C LEU A 253 7.81 6.08 -4.08
N GLY A 254 7.18 7.08 -4.72
CA GLY A 254 6.75 7.02 -6.11
C GLY A 254 7.80 7.70 -6.98
N ILE A 255 8.32 6.98 -7.95
CA ILE A 255 9.35 7.46 -8.88
C ILE A 255 8.72 7.49 -10.26
N HIS A 256 8.51 8.69 -10.80
CA HIS A 256 7.76 8.93 -12.03
C HIS A 256 8.65 9.40 -13.20
N TYR A 257 9.97 9.36 -13.05
CA TYR A 257 10.92 9.63 -14.14
C TYR A 257 10.61 8.77 -15.36
N GLY A 258 10.46 9.41 -16.52
CA GLY A 258 10.11 8.74 -17.77
C GLY A 258 8.69 8.19 -17.83
N ALA A 259 7.78 8.66 -16.97
CA ALA A 259 6.36 8.34 -17.07
C ALA A 259 5.77 8.83 -18.40
N THR A 260 4.81 8.08 -18.95
CA THR A 260 4.22 8.37 -20.27
C THR A 260 3.62 9.77 -20.32
N ASN A 261 2.93 10.20 -19.26
CA ASN A 261 2.22 11.47 -19.20
C ASN A 261 2.99 12.59 -18.49
N ILE A 262 4.34 12.57 -18.56
CA ILE A 262 5.21 13.57 -17.93
C ILE A 262 4.93 15.02 -18.41
N ASN A 263 4.36 15.19 -19.61
CA ASN A 263 4.01 16.49 -20.20
C ASN A 263 2.61 16.99 -19.78
N SER A 264 1.84 16.21 -19.04
CA SER A 264 0.55 16.67 -18.52
C SER A 264 0.72 17.85 -17.58
N PRO A 265 -0.11 18.88 -17.65
CA PRO A 265 -0.09 19.99 -16.68
C PRO A 265 -0.47 19.54 -15.26
N LEU A 266 -1.04 18.33 -15.10
CA LEU A 266 -1.34 17.72 -13.81
C LEU A 266 -0.19 16.87 -13.26
N PHE A 267 0.83 16.60 -14.08
CA PHE A 267 2.06 15.97 -13.63
C PHE A 267 2.98 17.03 -13.00
N LYS A 268 3.13 17.02 -11.67
CA LYS A 268 3.79 18.10 -10.93
C LYS A 268 5.14 17.71 -10.33
N ASP A 269 5.31 16.43 -9.94
CA ASP A 269 6.53 15.98 -9.29
C ASP A 269 6.94 14.59 -9.79
N GLU A 270 8.20 14.43 -10.09
CA GLU A 270 8.78 13.15 -10.52
C GLU A 270 9.08 12.21 -9.33
N LEU A 271 9.09 12.73 -8.11
CA LEU A 271 9.37 11.99 -6.88
C LEU A 271 8.34 12.26 -5.80
N ASN A 272 7.47 11.31 -5.54
CA ASN A 272 6.51 11.38 -4.46
C ASN A 272 6.98 10.62 -3.22
N VAL A 273 6.71 11.18 -2.04
CA VAL A 273 6.98 10.54 -0.74
C VAL A 273 5.70 10.48 0.08
N GLY A 274 5.32 9.28 0.49
CA GLY A 274 4.24 9.07 1.45
C GLY A 274 4.74 8.36 2.70
N VAL A 275 4.25 8.76 3.87
CA VAL A 275 4.54 8.10 5.15
C VAL A 275 3.24 7.64 5.76
N PHE A 276 3.21 6.43 6.28
CA PHE A 276 1.98 5.85 6.83
C PHE A 276 2.23 4.96 8.03
N THR A 277 1.19 4.86 8.84
CA THR A 277 1.10 3.89 9.94
C THR A 277 -0.18 3.10 9.81
N ALA A 278 -0.16 1.86 10.27
CA ALA A 278 -1.36 1.05 10.40
C ALA A 278 -1.28 0.23 11.68
N PHE A 279 -2.41 0.00 12.32
CA PHE A 279 -2.49 -0.95 13.40
C PHE A 279 -3.66 -1.92 13.20
N ALA A 280 -3.54 -3.08 13.81
CA ALA A 280 -4.61 -4.07 13.90
C ALA A 280 -4.74 -4.53 15.34
N TRP A 281 -5.98 -4.52 15.84
CA TRP A 281 -6.31 -4.99 17.18
C TRP A 281 -7.44 -6.01 17.11
N SER A 282 -7.12 -7.28 17.43
CA SER A 282 -8.07 -8.39 17.49
C SER A 282 -8.74 -8.44 18.86
N PHE A 283 -10.04 -8.27 18.92
CA PHE A 283 -10.80 -8.42 20.17
C PHE A 283 -11.41 -9.83 20.32
N ALA A 284 -11.55 -10.59 19.22
CA ALA A 284 -11.99 -11.98 19.24
C ALA A 284 -11.14 -12.82 18.27
N GLN A 285 -10.83 -14.05 18.67
CA GLN A 285 -10.04 -15.00 17.87
C GLN A 285 -10.44 -16.45 18.18
N SER A 286 -10.21 -17.33 17.19
CA SER A 286 -10.49 -18.76 17.32
C SER A 286 -9.50 -19.43 18.28
N GLU A 287 -9.98 -20.34 19.11
CA GLU A 287 -9.13 -21.28 19.86
C GLU A 287 -8.55 -22.38 18.95
N ARG A 288 -9.17 -22.61 17.79
CA ARG A 288 -8.67 -23.59 16.81
C ARG A 288 -7.52 -22.98 16.02
N PRO A 289 -6.39 -23.71 15.86
CA PRO A 289 -5.30 -23.28 15.02
C PRO A 289 -5.67 -23.31 13.53
N ALA A 290 -5.04 -22.43 12.75
CA ALA A 290 -5.00 -22.56 11.31
C ALA A 290 -4.20 -23.84 10.94
N ARG A 291 -4.68 -24.58 9.93
CA ARG A 291 -4.00 -25.77 9.40
C ARG A 291 -2.99 -25.41 8.32
#